data_f3d94c7e3d301afeb04eaf2a615b578f
#
_entry.id   f3d94c7e3d301afeb04eaf2a615b578f
#
_cell.length_a   1.000
_cell.length_b   1.000
_cell.length_c   1.000
_cell.angle_alpha   90.00
_cell.angle_beta   90.00
_cell.angle_gamma   90.00
#
_symmetry.space_group_name_H-M   'P 1'
#
loop_
_entity.id
_entity.type
_entity.pdbx_description
1 polymer ?
#
loop_
_entity_poly.entity_id
_entity_poly.type
_entity_poly.pdbx_seq_one_letter_code
_entity_poly.pdbx_strand_id
1 'polypeptide(L)'
;MRATPRISKKSERIGILIADDHAVFRYGLRTLLESEPGLKVLGEAVDGSEVVPLTSLLKPTVLMLDIAMPRLTGIEVLRELASAHDPVRTIILTAAIEKKQIVEALQLGARGILLKDTAIALVTRCIERVMAGEYWVGHQAVLSLEDYLQGLKRETTRNSAVPPPPGFTPREHEIISAIVKGAVNKEIAANLHITEDTVKHHLSKIFDKAGVSNRLELAIWSMNHGF
;
A
#
# COMPACT_ATOMS: atom_id res chain seq x y z
N MET A 1 24.74 13.71 44.33
CA MET A 1 24.46 13.15 43.00
C MET A 1 23.11 12.46 43.04
N ARG A 2 22.05 13.07 42.49
CA ARG A 2 20.70 12.48 42.40
C ARG A 2 20.59 11.85 41.05
N ALA A 3 20.43 10.52 41.02
CA ALA A 3 20.13 9.77 39.79
C ALA A 3 18.70 10.10 39.31
N THR A 4 18.60 10.68 38.13
CA THR A 4 17.33 10.91 37.44
C THR A 4 16.79 9.55 37.00
N PRO A 5 15.53 9.17 37.31
CA PRO A 5 14.99 7.93 36.84
C PRO A 5 14.77 8.02 35.29
N ARG A 6 15.45 7.15 34.57
CA ARG A 6 15.13 6.88 33.14
C ARG A 6 13.73 6.29 33.10
N ILE A 7 12.75 7.11 32.73
CA ILE A 7 11.44 6.62 32.34
C ILE A 7 11.64 5.88 31.00
N SER A 8 11.72 4.57 31.08
CA SER A 8 11.62 3.69 29.93
C SER A 8 10.26 3.95 29.29
N LYS A 9 10.22 4.62 28.12
CA LYS A 9 9.03 4.67 27.28
C LYS A 9 8.71 3.23 26.93
N LYS A 10 7.69 2.66 27.58
CA LYS A 10 7.12 1.35 27.24
C LYS A 10 6.66 1.49 25.78
N SER A 11 7.42 0.93 24.86
CA SER A 11 7.06 0.90 23.44
C SER A 11 5.68 0.24 23.35
N GLU A 12 4.65 1.01 23.01
CA GLU A 12 3.34 0.44 22.75
C GLU A 12 3.48 -0.59 21.65
N ARG A 13 3.00 -1.81 21.92
CA ARG A 13 3.02 -2.87 20.93
C ARG A 13 2.07 -2.51 19.80
N ILE A 14 2.47 -2.79 18.57
CA ILE A 14 1.63 -2.64 17.38
C ILE A 14 0.50 -3.66 17.48
N GLY A 15 -0.73 -3.17 17.61
CA GLY A 15 -1.93 -4.00 17.66
C GLY A 15 -2.36 -4.45 16.26
N ILE A 16 -2.54 -5.74 16.07
CA ILE A 16 -2.83 -6.35 14.77
C ILE A 16 -4.17 -7.09 14.84
N LEU A 17 -5.02 -6.86 13.85
CA LEU A 17 -6.18 -7.70 13.54
C LEU A 17 -5.85 -8.56 12.32
N ILE A 18 -6.09 -9.88 12.41
CA ILE A 18 -5.92 -10.82 11.31
C ILE A 18 -7.29 -11.20 10.78
N ALA A 19 -7.51 -11.02 9.49
CA ALA A 19 -8.75 -11.38 8.80
C ALA A 19 -8.42 -12.34 7.64
N ASP A 20 -8.75 -13.62 7.81
CA ASP A 20 -8.47 -14.70 6.86
C ASP A 20 -9.37 -15.89 7.16
N ASP A 21 -9.99 -16.51 6.19
CA ASP A 21 -10.88 -17.65 6.38
C ASP A 21 -10.12 -18.99 6.52
N HIS A 22 -8.84 -19.04 6.12
CA HIS A 22 -7.98 -20.22 6.20
C HIS A 22 -7.39 -20.40 7.60
N ALA A 23 -7.98 -21.27 8.40
CA ALA A 23 -7.60 -21.47 9.82
C ALA A 23 -6.10 -21.81 10.02
N VAL A 24 -5.52 -22.64 9.16
CA VAL A 24 -4.10 -23.05 9.27
C VAL A 24 -3.16 -21.87 9.00
N PHE A 25 -3.46 -21.06 7.96
CA PHE A 25 -2.68 -19.87 7.64
C PHE A 25 -2.78 -18.84 8.77
N ARG A 26 -4.00 -18.57 9.24
CA ARG A 26 -4.27 -17.63 10.34
C ARG A 26 -3.54 -18.04 11.62
N TYR A 27 -3.56 -19.34 11.99
CA TYR A 27 -2.81 -19.84 13.14
C TYR A 27 -1.30 -19.66 13.00
N GLY A 28 -0.74 -19.98 11.81
CA GLY A 28 0.69 -19.80 11.54
C GLY A 28 1.12 -18.34 11.60
N LEU A 29 0.33 -17.45 10.98
CA LEU A 29 0.57 -16.02 10.98
C LEU A 29 0.50 -15.45 12.42
N ARG A 30 -0.53 -15.82 13.20
CA ARG A 30 -0.64 -15.42 14.61
C ARG A 30 0.58 -15.85 15.41
N THR A 31 0.97 -17.12 15.31
CA THR A 31 2.12 -17.67 16.04
C THR A 31 3.39 -16.88 15.75
N LEU A 32 3.63 -16.55 14.47
CA LEU A 32 4.76 -15.74 14.06
C LEU A 32 4.68 -14.33 14.66
N LEU A 33 3.56 -13.64 14.51
CA LEU A 33 3.40 -12.28 14.99
C LEU A 33 3.54 -12.17 16.51
N GLU A 34 3.01 -13.14 17.25
CA GLU A 34 3.14 -13.18 18.71
C GLU A 34 4.54 -13.54 19.20
N SER A 35 5.39 -14.12 18.35
CA SER A 35 6.80 -14.34 18.66
C SER A 35 7.64 -13.06 18.62
N GLU A 36 7.14 -11.99 17.97
CA GLU A 36 7.83 -10.71 17.85
C GLU A 36 7.48 -9.78 19.02
N PRO A 37 8.47 -9.36 19.84
CA PRO A 37 8.20 -8.62 21.09
C PRO A 37 7.42 -7.29 20.92
N GLY A 38 7.52 -6.67 19.74
CA GLY A 38 6.87 -5.39 19.41
C GLY A 38 5.47 -5.52 18.85
N LEU A 39 4.99 -6.74 18.58
CA LEU A 39 3.70 -7.01 17.96
C LEU A 39 2.72 -7.66 18.95
N LYS A 40 1.42 -7.49 18.70
CA LYS A 40 0.36 -8.12 19.47
C LYS A 40 -0.86 -8.36 18.58
N VAL A 41 -1.30 -9.59 18.45
CA VAL A 41 -2.58 -9.91 17.83
C VAL A 41 -3.70 -9.57 18.80
N LEU A 42 -4.59 -8.65 18.40
CA LEU A 42 -5.72 -8.17 19.19
C LEU A 42 -6.96 -9.03 18.97
N GLY A 43 -7.10 -9.63 17.78
CA GLY A 43 -8.23 -10.45 17.40
C GLY A 43 -8.03 -11.10 16.03
N GLU A 44 -8.98 -11.95 15.70
CA GLU A 44 -9.08 -12.65 14.42
C GLU A 44 -10.50 -12.53 13.89
N ALA A 45 -10.64 -12.34 12.56
CA ALA A 45 -11.88 -12.44 11.82
C ALA A 45 -11.78 -13.66 10.88
N VAL A 46 -12.86 -14.43 10.79
CA VAL A 46 -12.93 -15.63 9.93
C VAL A 46 -13.67 -15.37 8.63
N ASP A 47 -14.29 -14.21 8.50
CA ASP A 47 -14.91 -13.71 7.27
C ASP A 47 -14.98 -12.19 7.24
N GLY A 48 -15.27 -11.65 6.04
CA GLY A 48 -15.24 -10.21 5.82
C GLY A 48 -16.25 -9.41 6.63
N SER A 49 -17.41 -9.98 6.95
CA SER A 49 -18.46 -9.26 7.70
C SER A 49 -18.10 -8.97 9.17
N GLU A 50 -17.10 -9.68 9.71
CA GLU A 50 -16.62 -9.47 11.07
C GLU A 50 -15.57 -8.35 11.15
N VAL A 51 -14.93 -8.00 10.03
CA VAL A 51 -13.72 -7.15 10.04
C VAL A 51 -14.02 -5.74 10.50
N VAL A 52 -15.01 -5.07 9.91
CA VAL A 52 -15.33 -3.67 10.26
C VAL A 52 -15.79 -3.54 11.72
N PRO A 53 -16.70 -4.40 12.24
CA PRO A 53 -17.05 -4.40 13.65
C PRO A 53 -15.85 -4.62 14.58
N LEU A 54 -14.97 -5.59 14.25
CA LEU A 54 -13.78 -5.87 15.07
C LEU A 54 -12.75 -4.74 14.99
N THR A 55 -12.56 -4.10 13.82
CA THR A 55 -11.69 -2.93 13.67
C THR A 55 -12.17 -1.79 14.56
N SER A 56 -13.46 -1.50 14.54
CA SER A 56 -14.07 -0.46 15.39
C SER A 56 -13.94 -0.74 16.90
N LEU A 57 -14.09 -2.02 17.30
CA LEU A 57 -14.00 -2.45 18.69
C LEU A 57 -12.57 -2.48 19.22
N LEU A 58 -11.66 -3.12 18.47
CA LEU A 58 -10.30 -3.42 18.91
C LEU A 58 -9.32 -2.29 18.58
N LYS A 59 -9.66 -1.41 17.65
CA LYS A 59 -8.83 -0.29 17.17
C LYS A 59 -7.40 -0.72 16.86
N PRO A 60 -7.21 -1.71 15.96
CA PRO A 60 -5.88 -2.20 15.60
C PRO A 60 -5.10 -1.10 14.88
N THR A 61 -3.79 -1.12 15.02
CA THR A 61 -2.89 -0.24 14.25
C THR A 61 -2.70 -0.77 12.82
N VAL A 62 -2.70 -2.11 12.69
CA VAL A 62 -2.53 -2.82 11.42
C VAL A 62 -3.65 -3.85 11.26
N LEU A 63 -4.26 -3.86 10.09
CA LEU A 63 -5.18 -4.92 9.65
C LEU A 63 -4.47 -5.77 8.59
N MET A 64 -4.37 -7.06 8.83
CA MET A 64 -3.95 -8.04 7.83
C MET A 64 -5.20 -8.68 7.24
N LEU A 65 -5.44 -8.46 5.95
CA LEU A 65 -6.74 -8.70 5.34
C LEU A 65 -6.60 -9.60 4.10
N ASP A 66 -7.19 -10.77 4.15
CA ASP A 66 -7.32 -11.62 2.96
C ASP A 66 -8.33 -11.01 1.97
N ILE A 67 -8.01 -11.10 0.69
CA ILE A 67 -8.93 -10.66 -0.38
C ILE A 67 -10.10 -11.64 -0.53
N ALA A 68 -9.82 -12.94 -0.45
CA ALA A 68 -10.77 -14.00 -0.78
C ALA A 68 -11.46 -14.55 0.47
N MET A 69 -12.32 -13.77 1.10
CA MET A 69 -13.12 -14.22 2.24
C MET A 69 -14.60 -14.42 1.88
N PRO A 70 -15.30 -15.31 2.60
CA PRO A 70 -16.74 -15.48 2.43
C PRO A 70 -17.54 -14.26 2.91
N ARG A 71 -18.78 -14.15 2.48
CA ARG A 71 -19.76 -13.10 2.79
C ARG A 71 -19.35 -11.72 2.27
N LEU A 72 -18.23 -11.19 2.70
CA LEU A 72 -17.70 -9.90 2.27
C LEU A 72 -16.24 -10.09 1.85
N THR A 73 -15.90 -9.74 0.63
CA THR A 73 -14.52 -9.82 0.13
C THR A 73 -13.64 -8.76 0.78
N GLY A 74 -12.31 -8.99 0.82
CA GLY A 74 -11.37 -7.99 1.37
C GLY A 74 -11.42 -6.64 0.64
N ILE A 75 -11.75 -6.62 -0.64
CA ILE A 75 -11.94 -5.36 -1.39
C ILE A 75 -13.19 -4.61 -0.90
N GLU A 76 -14.28 -5.30 -0.65
CA GLU A 76 -15.51 -4.69 -0.10
C GLU A 76 -15.26 -4.16 1.31
N VAL A 77 -14.56 -4.92 2.16
CA VAL A 77 -14.11 -4.47 3.49
C VAL A 77 -13.28 -3.19 3.40
N LEU A 78 -12.29 -3.14 2.49
CA LEU A 78 -11.48 -1.93 2.28
C LEU A 78 -12.34 -0.73 1.88
N ARG A 79 -13.34 -0.93 1.04
CA ARG A 79 -14.25 0.13 0.61
C ARG A 79 -15.08 0.68 1.77
N GLU A 80 -15.55 -0.18 2.67
CA GLU A 80 -16.25 0.24 3.89
C GLU A 80 -15.32 1.02 4.83
N LEU A 81 -14.10 0.53 5.09
CA LEU A 81 -13.10 1.20 5.92
C LEU A 81 -12.69 2.57 5.34
N ALA A 82 -12.47 2.66 4.04
CA ALA A 82 -12.17 3.92 3.35
C ALA A 82 -13.31 4.93 3.48
N SER A 83 -14.57 4.49 3.33
CA SER A 83 -15.75 5.33 3.50
C SER A 83 -15.91 5.85 4.93
N ALA A 84 -15.53 5.05 5.92
CA ALA A 84 -15.53 5.43 7.34
C ALA A 84 -14.32 6.29 7.74
N HIS A 85 -13.36 6.53 6.84
CA HIS A 85 -12.08 7.20 7.11
C HIS A 85 -11.33 6.54 8.29
N ASP A 86 -11.36 5.21 8.38
CA ASP A 86 -10.69 4.46 9.44
C ASP A 86 -9.16 4.59 9.28
N PRO A 87 -8.42 4.95 10.35
CA PRO A 87 -6.98 5.18 10.28
C PRO A 87 -6.15 3.87 10.25
N VAL A 88 -6.79 2.69 10.27
CA VAL A 88 -6.09 1.41 10.27
C VAL A 88 -5.23 1.24 9.03
N ARG A 89 -3.99 0.80 9.22
CA ARG A 89 -3.08 0.49 8.11
C ARG A 89 -3.35 -0.91 7.61
N THR A 90 -3.89 -1.04 6.41
CA THR A 90 -4.25 -2.35 5.87
C THR A 90 -3.13 -2.94 5.03
N ILE A 91 -2.78 -4.19 5.32
CA ILE A 91 -1.89 -5.06 4.55
C ILE A 91 -2.74 -6.18 3.96
N ILE A 92 -2.79 -6.25 2.63
CA ILE A 92 -3.53 -7.28 1.91
C ILE A 92 -2.73 -8.58 1.91
N LEU A 93 -3.42 -9.67 2.18
CA LEU A 93 -2.97 -11.05 2.00
C LEU A 93 -3.68 -11.64 0.79
N THR A 94 -2.96 -12.29 -0.11
CA THR A 94 -3.57 -12.92 -1.29
C THR A 94 -2.84 -14.21 -1.68
N ALA A 95 -3.57 -15.22 -2.13
CA ALA A 95 -2.98 -16.45 -2.67
C ALA A 95 -2.44 -16.25 -4.09
N ALA A 96 -3.01 -15.29 -4.86
CA ALA A 96 -2.61 -15.00 -6.23
C ALA A 96 -2.67 -13.50 -6.50
N ILE A 97 -1.85 -13.05 -7.45
CA ILE A 97 -1.79 -11.65 -7.84
C ILE A 97 -2.74 -11.40 -9.02
N GLU A 98 -3.90 -10.85 -8.71
CA GLU A 98 -4.80 -10.29 -9.72
C GLU A 98 -4.58 -8.79 -9.86
N LYS A 99 -4.07 -8.38 -11.03
CA LYS A 99 -3.65 -6.99 -11.30
C LYS A 99 -4.71 -5.94 -10.93
N LYS A 100 -5.98 -6.20 -11.29
CA LYS A 100 -7.09 -5.27 -11.00
C LYS A 100 -7.33 -5.11 -9.49
N GLN A 101 -7.34 -6.22 -8.75
CA GLN A 101 -7.59 -6.21 -7.31
C GLN A 101 -6.46 -5.50 -6.54
N ILE A 102 -5.21 -5.64 -6.99
CA ILE A 102 -4.08 -4.95 -6.39
C ILE A 102 -4.21 -3.43 -6.53
N VAL A 103 -4.50 -2.97 -7.76
CA VAL A 103 -4.68 -1.53 -8.02
C VAL A 103 -5.83 -0.99 -7.19
N GLU A 104 -6.97 -1.69 -7.20
CA GLU A 104 -8.14 -1.28 -6.43
C GLU A 104 -7.86 -1.25 -4.93
N ALA A 105 -7.18 -2.26 -4.38
CA ALA A 105 -6.79 -2.28 -2.97
C ALA A 105 -5.91 -1.07 -2.59
N LEU A 106 -4.91 -0.74 -3.42
CA LEU A 106 -4.05 0.42 -3.18
C LEU A 106 -4.81 1.74 -3.30
N GLN A 107 -5.73 1.87 -4.25
CA GLN A 107 -6.60 3.06 -4.38
C GLN A 107 -7.53 3.22 -3.18
N LEU A 108 -8.00 2.12 -2.60
CA LEU A 108 -8.81 2.10 -1.38
C LEU A 108 -7.99 2.28 -0.08
N GLY A 109 -6.68 2.50 -0.19
CA GLY A 109 -5.83 2.86 0.95
C GLY A 109 -5.03 1.73 1.57
N ALA A 110 -4.99 0.52 0.95
CA ALA A 110 -4.08 -0.52 1.39
C ALA A 110 -2.62 -0.03 1.30
N ARG A 111 -1.82 -0.33 2.32
CA ARG A 111 -0.41 0.09 2.43
C ARG A 111 0.57 -1.05 2.16
N GLY A 112 0.12 -2.29 2.22
CA GLY A 112 0.93 -3.47 1.97
C GLY A 112 0.19 -4.50 1.15
N ILE A 113 0.94 -5.27 0.35
CA ILE A 113 0.44 -6.45 -0.37
C ILE A 113 1.46 -7.57 -0.21
N LEU A 114 1.02 -8.68 0.34
CA LEU A 114 1.79 -9.88 0.57
C LEU A 114 1.10 -11.10 -0.06
N LEU A 115 1.87 -11.92 -0.76
CA LEU A 115 1.43 -13.26 -1.14
C LEU A 115 1.44 -14.18 0.08
N LYS A 116 0.42 -15.01 0.25
CA LYS A 116 0.30 -15.95 1.38
C LYS A 116 1.47 -16.94 1.46
N ASP A 117 2.05 -17.33 0.32
CA ASP A 117 3.20 -18.22 0.25
C ASP A 117 4.49 -17.61 0.79
N THR A 118 4.63 -16.29 0.70
CA THR A 118 5.80 -15.53 1.17
C THR A 118 5.54 -14.73 2.45
N ALA A 119 4.28 -14.63 2.89
CA ALA A 119 3.89 -13.79 4.02
C ALA A 119 4.65 -14.14 5.30
N ILE A 120 4.82 -15.42 5.61
CA ILE A 120 5.53 -15.89 6.80
C ILE A 120 6.96 -15.34 6.88
N ALA A 121 7.67 -15.24 5.74
CA ALA A 121 9.05 -14.76 5.71
C ALA A 121 9.17 -13.22 5.68
N LEU A 122 8.13 -12.52 5.25
CA LEU A 122 8.20 -11.10 4.93
C LEU A 122 7.32 -10.21 5.80
N VAL A 123 6.39 -10.79 6.57
CA VAL A 123 5.34 -10.04 7.28
C VAL A 123 5.89 -9.00 8.26
N THR A 124 6.89 -9.37 9.06
CA THR A 124 7.47 -8.45 10.05
C THR A 124 8.08 -7.24 9.35
N ARG A 125 8.85 -7.47 8.29
CA ARG A 125 9.44 -6.41 7.48
C ARG A 125 8.41 -5.54 6.77
N CYS A 126 7.32 -6.15 6.29
CA CYS A 126 6.20 -5.43 5.71
C CYS A 126 5.55 -4.49 6.74
N ILE A 127 5.27 -4.99 7.95
CA ILE A 127 4.70 -4.20 9.03
C ILE A 127 5.61 -3.02 9.39
N GLU A 128 6.92 -3.24 9.54
CA GLU A 128 7.89 -2.18 9.82
C GLU A 128 7.83 -1.05 8.79
N ARG A 129 7.82 -1.39 7.49
CA ARG A 129 7.72 -0.42 6.40
C ARG A 129 6.40 0.33 6.38
N VAL A 130 5.29 -0.39 6.55
CA VAL A 130 3.96 0.20 6.62
C VAL A 130 3.82 1.12 7.84
N MET A 131 4.44 0.78 8.98
CA MET A 131 4.48 1.64 10.16
C MET A 131 5.35 2.88 9.97
N ALA A 132 6.39 2.80 9.15
CA ALA A 132 7.20 3.96 8.73
C ALA A 132 6.47 4.88 7.72
N GLY A 133 5.25 4.52 7.29
CA GLY A 133 4.46 5.27 6.31
C GLY A 133 4.75 4.90 4.86
N GLU A 134 5.59 3.91 4.63
CA GLU A 134 5.95 3.43 3.30
C GLU A 134 4.92 2.42 2.78
N TYR A 135 4.87 2.27 1.44
CA TYR A 135 4.13 1.16 0.82
C TYR A 135 5.02 -0.08 0.70
N TRP A 136 4.44 -1.24 0.96
CA TRP A 136 5.07 -2.54 0.71
C TRP A 136 4.32 -3.30 -0.37
N VAL A 137 4.93 -3.41 -1.55
CA VAL A 137 4.38 -4.22 -2.65
C VAL A 137 5.46 -5.21 -3.08
N GLY A 138 5.19 -6.49 -2.96
CA GLY A 138 6.13 -7.54 -3.34
C GLY A 138 6.55 -7.41 -4.80
N HIS A 139 7.77 -7.85 -5.13
CA HIS A 139 8.38 -7.67 -6.47
C HIS A 139 7.47 -8.16 -7.62
N GLN A 140 6.78 -9.28 -7.44
CA GLN A 140 5.82 -9.79 -8.44
C GLN A 140 4.60 -8.87 -8.62
N ALA A 141 4.12 -8.24 -7.55
CA ALA A 141 3.02 -7.29 -7.63
C ALA A 141 3.45 -5.97 -8.30
N VAL A 142 4.70 -5.54 -8.14
CA VAL A 142 5.27 -4.39 -8.86
C VAL A 142 5.30 -4.65 -10.37
N LEU A 143 5.79 -5.81 -10.81
CA LEU A 143 5.80 -6.20 -12.22
C LEU A 143 4.38 -6.26 -12.80
N SER A 144 3.44 -6.80 -12.03
CA SER A 144 2.02 -6.85 -12.43
C SER A 144 1.38 -5.48 -12.54
N LEU A 145 1.77 -4.55 -11.68
CA LEU A 145 1.30 -3.16 -11.73
C LEU A 145 1.88 -2.41 -12.94
N GLU A 146 3.16 -2.59 -13.24
CA GLU A 146 3.79 -2.03 -14.44
C GLU A 146 3.12 -2.52 -15.72
N ASP A 147 2.84 -3.81 -15.83
CA ASP A 147 2.11 -4.39 -16.96
C ASP A 147 0.67 -3.87 -17.08
N TYR A 148 -0.02 -3.68 -15.94
CA TYR A 148 -1.38 -3.12 -15.92
C TYR A 148 -1.38 -1.67 -16.39
N LEU A 149 -0.45 -0.86 -15.91
CA LEU A 149 -0.28 0.53 -16.35
C LEU A 149 0.07 0.62 -17.84
N GLN A 150 0.83 -0.34 -18.37
CA GLN A 150 1.09 -0.46 -19.81
C GLN A 150 -0.16 -0.91 -20.60
N GLY A 151 -1.02 -1.75 -20.02
CA GLY A 151 -2.30 -2.18 -20.63
C GLY A 151 -3.30 -1.04 -20.75
N LEU A 152 -3.40 -0.18 -19.75
CA LEU A 152 -4.23 1.03 -19.78
C LEU A 152 -3.79 2.01 -20.89
N LYS A 153 -2.51 1.99 -21.30
CA LYS A 153 -2.03 2.77 -22.46
C LYS A 153 -2.78 2.47 -23.75
N ARG A 154 -3.28 1.25 -23.94
CA ARG A 154 -3.99 0.85 -25.16
C ARG A 154 -5.46 1.30 -25.18
N GLU A 155 -6.07 1.58 -24.03
CA GLU A 155 -7.47 1.98 -23.91
C GLU A 155 -7.70 3.49 -23.76
N THR A 156 -6.74 4.25 -23.23
CA THR A 156 -6.91 5.68 -22.91
C THR A 156 -6.40 6.67 -23.96
N THR A 157 -6.20 6.24 -25.21
CA THR A 157 -5.90 7.21 -26.31
C THR A 157 -7.12 8.07 -26.69
N ARG A 158 -8.20 8.05 -25.92
CA ARG A 158 -9.38 8.89 -26.12
C ARG A 158 -9.82 9.57 -24.84
N ASN A 159 -9.58 10.87 -24.78
CA ASN A 159 -10.19 11.90 -23.92
C ASN A 159 -9.96 11.84 -22.38
N SER A 160 -9.16 12.82 -21.86
CA SER A 160 -9.72 13.87 -20.99
C SER A 160 -8.59 14.77 -20.50
N ALA A 161 -8.60 16.03 -20.85
CA ALA A 161 -7.81 17.08 -20.20
C ALA A 161 -8.46 17.39 -18.82
N VAL A 162 -7.99 16.73 -17.78
CA VAL A 162 -8.27 17.16 -16.40
C VAL A 162 -7.21 18.22 -16.07
N PRO A 163 -7.60 19.40 -15.55
CA PRO A 163 -6.61 20.40 -15.15
C PRO A 163 -5.70 19.85 -14.06
N PRO A 164 -4.39 20.13 -14.17
CA PRO A 164 -3.41 19.60 -13.23
C PRO A 164 -3.64 20.10 -11.80
N PRO A 165 -3.39 19.25 -10.75
CA PRO A 165 -3.41 19.71 -9.38
C PRO A 165 -2.40 20.86 -9.17
N PRO A 166 -2.75 21.88 -8.38
CA PRO A 166 -1.87 23.01 -8.13
C PRO A 166 -0.58 22.60 -7.43
N GLY A 167 0.55 23.14 -7.87
CA GLY A 167 1.85 22.94 -7.20
C GLY A 167 2.93 22.26 -8.03
N PHE A 168 2.59 21.64 -9.15
CA PHE A 168 3.56 21.03 -10.07
C PHE A 168 3.78 21.93 -11.30
N THR A 169 5.01 21.94 -11.80
CA THR A 169 5.33 22.62 -13.07
C THR A 169 4.82 21.80 -14.26
N PRO A 170 4.62 22.40 -15.45
CA PRO A 170 4.23 21.65 -16.65
C PRO A 170 5.15 20.45 -16.94
N ARG A 171 6.46 20.60 -16.67
CA ARG A 171 7.44 19.54 -16.88
C ARG A 171 7.28 18.38 -15.89
N GLU A 172 6.99 18.69 -14.63
CA GLU A 172 6.70 17.69 -13.61
C GLU A 172 5.42 16.94 -13.95
N HIS A 173 4.41 17.61 -14.49
CA HIS A 173 3.18 16.99 -14.98
C HIS A 173 3.43 15.98 -16.10
N GLU A 174 4.25 16.34 -17.09
CA GLU A 174 4.61 15.43 -18.16
C GLU A 174 5.29 14.16 -17.63
N ILE A 175 6.19 14.33 -16.64
CA ILE A 175 6.88 13.21 -16.00
C ILE A 175 5.91 12.36 -15.19
N ILE A 176 5.03 12.96 -14.36
CA ILE A 176 4.03 12.24 -13.58
C ILE A 176 3.11 11.45 -14.52
N SER A 177 2.57 12.09 -15.55
CA SER A 177 1.71 11.43 -16.54
C SER A 177 2.41 10.26 -17.23
N ALA A 178 3.70 10.40 -17.53
CA ALA A 178 4.50 9.31 -18.10
C ALA A 178 4.69 8.14 -17.10
N ILE A 179 4.82 8.44 -15.81
CA ILE A 179 4.93 7.43 -14.75
C ILE A 179 3.61 6.68 -14.56
N VAL A 180 2.48 7.37 -14.51
CA VAL A 180 1.15 6.76 -14.48
C VAL A 180 0.95 5.83 -15.67
N LYS A 181 1.47 6.22 -16.82
CA LYS A 181 1.50 5.39 -18.04
C LYS A 181 2.55 4.27 -18.00
N GLY A 182 3.31 4.08 -16.92
CA GLY A 182 4.30 3.02 -16.74
C GLY A 182 5.61 3.22 -17.51
N ALA A 183 5.90 4.42 -18.05
CA ALA A 183 7.13 4.67 -18.81
C ALA A 183 8.36 4.61 -17.90
N VAL A 184 9.43 3.91 -18.28
CA VAL A 184 10.70 3.90 -17.52
C VAL A 184 11.49 5.19 -17.74
N ASN A 185 12.46 5.51 -16.86
CA ASN A 185 13.21 6.77 -16.93
C ASN A 185 13.87 6.99 -18.29
N LYS A 186 14.36 5.95 -18.93
CA LYS A 186 14.95 6.02 -20.28
C LYS A 186 13.94 6.46 -21.34
N GLU A 187 12.70 5.96 -21.27
CA GLU A 187 11.62 6.34 -22.18
C GLU A 187 11.16 7.78 -21.91
N ILE A 188 11.05 8.16 -20.62
CA ILE A 188 10.73 9.53 -20.23
C ILE A 188 11.80 10.50 -20.75
N ALA A 189 13.07 10.16 -20.56
CA ALA A 189 14.19 10.95 -21.04
C ALA A 189 14.17 11.15 -22.57
N ALA A 190 13.94 10.06 -23.32
CA ALA A 190 13.83 10.11 -24.78
C ALA A 190 12.63 10.96 -25.24
N ASN A 191 11.44 10.75 -24.68
CA ASN A 191 10.22 11.46 -25.05
C ASN A 191 10.29 12.96 -24.73
N LEU A 192 11.02 13.31 -23.68
CA LEU A 192 11.12 14.68 -23.20
C LEU A 192 12.42 15.37 -23.66
N HIS A 193 13.24 14.69 -24.46
CA HIS A 193 14.54 15.19 -24.95
C HIS A 193 15.47 15.70 -23.84
N ILE A 194 15.58 14.93 -22.73
CA ILE A 194 16.46 15.19 -21.60
C ILE A 194 17.27 13.93 -21.24
N THR A 195 18.20 14.03 -20.30
CA THR A 195 18.95 12.86 -19.81
C THR A 195 18.19 12.10 -18.75
N GLU A 196 18.49 10.81 -18.56
CA GLU A 196 17.91 10.02 -17.46
C GLU A 196 18.22 10.62 -16.07
N ASP A 197 19.40 11.24 -15.90
CA ASP A 197 19.77 11.90 -14.66
C ASP A 197 18.92 13.16 -14.40
N THR A 198 18.56 13.87 -15.46
CA THR A 198 17.60 14.98 -15.37
C THR A 198 16.21 14.47 -14.94
N VAL A 199 15.76 13.33 -15.47
CA VAL A 199 14.50 12.68 -15.02
C VAL A 199 14.57 12.33 -13.53
N LYS A 200 15.66 11.69 -13.06
CA LYS A 200 15.86 11.36 -11.63
C LYS A 200 15.81 12.61 -10.75
N HIS A 201 16.42 13.72 -11.18
CA HIS A 201 16.39 14.98 -10.46
C HIS A 201 14.98 15.57 -10.36
N HIS A 202 14.20 15.52 -11.45
CA HIS A 202 12.80 15.93 -11.41
C HIS A 202 11.98 15.01 -10.48
N LEU A 203 12.21 13.69 -10.53
CA LEU A 203 11.52 12.72 -9.67
C LEU A 203 11.75 12.99 -8.19
N SER A 204 12.98 13.31 -7.78
CA SER A 204 13.25 13.69 -6.39
C SER A 204 12.37 14.87 -5.95
N LYS A 205 12.31 15.92 -6.75
CA LYS A 205 11.46 17.10 -6.46
C LYS A 205 9.96 16.78 -6.46
N ILE A 206 9.53 15.90 -7.37
CA ILE A 206 8.14 15.45 -7.46
C ILE A 206 7.78 14.65 -6.23
N PHE A 207 8.65 13.73 -5.79
CA PHE A 207 8.46 12.94 -4.56
C PHE A 207 8.30 13.85 -3.34
N ASP A 208 9.19 14.84 -3.19
CA ASP A 208 9.12 15.81 -2.09
C ASP A 208 7.79 16.59 -2.11
N LYS A 209 7.36 17.06 -3.29
CA LYS A 209 6.11 17.81 -3.45
C LYS A 209 4.85 16.98 -3.22
N ALA A 210 4.85 15.73 -3.67
CA ALA A 210 3.73 14.81 -3.50
C ALA A 210 3.69 14.17 -2.09
N GLY A 211 4.77 14.32 -1.31
CA GLY A 211 4.91 13.66 0.00
C GLY A 211 5.05 12.15 -0.11
N VAL A 212 5.70 11.65 -1.16
CA VAL A 212 5.88 10.22 -1.45
C VAL A 212 7.36 9.87 -1.52
N SER A 213 7.69 8.61 -1.26
CA SER A 213 9.08 8.16 -1.11
C SER A 213 9.62 7.38 -2.31
N ASN A 214 8.75 6.95 -3.22
CA ASN A 214 9.14 6.14 -4.38
C ASN A 214 8.17 6.27 -5.55
N ARG A 215 8.55 5.68 -6.69
CA ARG A 215 7.79 5.73 -7.94
C ARG A 215 6.41 5.11 -7.84
N LEU A 216 6.25 4.01 -7.11
CA LEU A 216 4.97 3.34 -6.92
C LEU A 216 4.01 4.21 -6.13
N GLU A 217 4.49 4.81 -5.03
CA GLU A 217 3.72 5.77 -4.24
C GLU A 217 3.28 6.96 -5.09
N LEU A 218 4.16 7.47 -5.94
CA LEU A 218 3.81 8.55 -6.86
C LEU A 218 2.71 8.13 -7.86
N ALA A 219 2.79 6.93 -8.41
CA ALA A 219 1.77 6.44 -9.35
C ALA A 219 0.39 6.31 -8.65
N ILE A 220 0.36 5.74 -7.44
CA ILE A 220 -0.86 5.61 -6.64
C ILE A 220 -1.41 6.99 -6.23
N TRP A 221 -0.53 7.86 -5.75
CA TRP A 221 -0.88 9.24 -5.40
C TRP A 221 -1.51 9.98 -6.59
N SER A 222 -0.93 9.83 -7.76
CA SER A 222 -1.38 10.49 -9.00
C SER A 222 -2.76 10.00 -9.43
N MET A 223 -3.03 8.69 -9.35
CA MET A 223 -4.36 8.12 -9.64
C MET A 223 -5.45 8.69 -8.73
N ASN A 224 -5.12 8.91 -7.45
CA ASN A 224 -6.06 9.48 -6.48
C ASN A 224 -6.26 10.99 -6.63
N HIS A 225 -5.38 11.68 -7.38
CA HIS A 225 -5.41 13.13 -7.59
C HIS A 225 -5.73 13.54 -9.04
N GLY A 226 -6.20 12.61 -9.86
CA GLY A 226 -6.75 12.90 -11.19
C GLY A 226 -5.71 13.11 -12.31
N PHE A 227 -4.53 12.47 -12.22
CA PHE A 227 -3.54 12.40 -13.31
C PHE A 227 -3.85 11.29 -14.32
#